data_10a821f9e25e95b1527455810b328c25
#
_entry.id   10a821f9e25e95b1527455810b328c25
#
_cell.length_a   1.000
_cell.length_b   1.000
_cell.length_c   1.000
_cell.angle_alpha   90.00
_cell.angle_beta   90.00
_cell.angle_gamma   90.00
#
_symmetry.space_group_name_H-M   'P 1'
#
loop_
_entity.id
_entity.type
_entity.pdbx_description
1 polymer ?
#
loop_
_entity_poly.entity_id
_entity_poly.type
_entity_poly.pdbx_seq_one_letter_code
_entity_poly.pdbx_strand_id
1 'polypeptide(L)'
;NRAPAKVQSALLEAMQEHQVTIGDTAFTLPDPFLVMATQNPVEQEGTYMLPEAQVDRFMLKVIIDYPTIEDEKLIVRENLQDKMPEVKSIVSANDIFDARKIVEEVYLDDKILQYIADVVFATRYPERYQLSDLKQMITFGGSPRASINLAKASRAYAFVKHRGYVVPEDVRAVAYDVLRHRIGLSYEAEATNLTAEEVV
;
A
#
# COMPACT_ATOMS: atom_id res chain seq x y z
N ASN A 1 -13.78 4.76 4.57
CA ASN A 1 -14.51 3.53 4.93
C ASN A 1 -15.93 3.79 5.49
N ARG A 2 -16.50 4.98 5.29
CA ARG A 2 -17.90 5.31 5.66
C ARG A 2 -18.92 4.98 4.56
N ALA A 3 -18.44 4.61 3.37
CA ALA A 3 -19.32 4.26 2.25
C ALA A 3 -20.01 2.90 2.45
N PRO A 4 -21.30 2.76 2.08
CA PRO A 4 -21.99 1.48 2.12
C PRO A 4 -21.32 0.42 1.24
N ALA A 5 -21.52 -0.86 1.55
CA ALA A 5 -20.87 -2.00 0.86
C ALA A 5 -21.02 -1.98 -0.67
N LYS A 6 -22.17 -1.53 -1.19
CA LYS A 6 -22.40 -1.39 -2.64
C LYS A 6 -21.45 -0.37 -3.29
N VAL A 7 -21.23 0.76 -2.62
CA VAL A 7 -20.32 1.82 -3.11
C VAL A 7 -18.87 1.34 -3.03
N GLN A 8 -18.51 0.64 -1.96
CA GLN A 8 -17.18 0.03 -1.83
C GLN A 8 -16.93 -0.98 -2.96
N SER A 9 -17.91 -1.83 -3.29
CA SER A 9 -17.80 -2.79 -4.39
C SER A 9 -17.60 -2.11 -5.76
N ALA A 10 -18.33 -1.02 -6.03
CA ALA A 10 -18.16 -0.26 -7.27
C ALA A 10 -16.77 0.39 -7.37
N LEU A 11 -16.22 0.91 -6.26
CA LEU A 11 -14.85 1.42 -6.24
C LEU A 11 -13.82 0.35 -6.51
N LEU A 12 -14.05 -0.88 -6.04
CA LEU A 12 -13.16 -2.00 -6.28
C LEU A 12 -13.18 -2.47 -7.75
N GLU A 13 -14.35 -2.42 -8.40
CA GLU A 13 -14.46 -2.62 -9.85
C GLU A 13 -13.63 -1.56 -10.59
N ALA A 14 -13.82 -0.29 -10.25
CA ALA A 14 -13.06 0.80 -10.84
C ALA A 14 -11.54 0.62 -10.72
N MET A 15 -11.06 0.12 -9.55
CA MET A 15 -9.64 -0.13 -9.30
C MET A 15 -9.05 -1.27 -10.15
N GLN A 16 -9.85 -2.29 -10.46
CA GLN A 16 -9.36 -3.49 -11.15
C GLN A 16 -9.53 -3.40 -12.65
N GLU A 17 -10.72 -2.97 -13.07
CA GLU A 17 -11.14 -3.01 -14.47
C GLU A 17 -10.91 -1.66 -15.17
N HIS A 18 -10.49 -0.61 -14.42
CA HIS A 18 -10.36 0.76 -14.92
C HIS A 18 -11.63 1.26 -15.65
N GLN A 19 -12.79 0.83 -15.15
CA GLN A 19 -14.10 1.19 -15.69
C GLN A 19 -15.13 1.30 -14.57
N VAL A 20 -16.23 1.97 -14.87
CA VAL A 20 -17.42 2.04 -14.01
C VAL A 20 -18.63 1.61 -14.84
N THR A 21 -19.39 0.65 -14.31
CA THR A 21 -20.64 0.18 -14.95
C THR A 21 -21.83 0.92 -14.36
N ILE A 22 -22.60 1.60 -15.23
CA ILE A 22 -23.83 2.31 -14.86
C ILE A 22 -24.98 1.71 -15.69
N GLY A 23 -25.89 1.00 -15.03
CA GLY A 23 -26.90 0.20 -15.72
C GLY A 23 -26.22 -0.90 -16.55
N ASP A 24 -26.48 -0.93 -17.85
CA ASP A 24 -25.90 -1.91 -18.79
C ASP A 24 -24.70 -1.35 -19.58
N THR A 25 -24.20 -0.17 -19.22
CA THR A 25 -23.13 0.50 -19.97
C THR A 25 -21.86 0.62 -19.11
N ALA A 26 -20.74 0.14 -19.66
CA ALA A 26 -19.42 0.31 -19.05
C ALA A 26 -18.74 1.57 -19.59
N PHE A 27 -18.23 2.40 -18.68
CA PHE A 27 -17.48 3.62 -18.98
C PHE A 27 -16.03 3.42 -18.54
N THR A 28 -15.09 3.50 -19.48
CA THR A 28 -13.66 3.43 -19.18
C THR A 28 -13.22 4.69 -18.45
N LEU A 29 -12.43 4.51 -17.42
CA LEU A 29 -11.84 5.62 -16.66
C LEU A 29 -10.61 6.17 -17.39
N PRO A 30 -10.35 7.49 -17.29
CA PRO A 30 -9.16 8.09 -17.88
C PRO A 30 -7.89 7.58 -17.18
N ASP A 31 -6.79 7.46 -17.93
CA ASP A 31 -5.46 7.18 -17.38
C ASP A 31 -4.63 8.50 -17.37
N PRO A 32 -3.83 8.79 -16.35
CA PRO A 32 -3.57 7.98 -15.16
C PRO A 32 -4.74 8.04 -14.14
N PHE A 33 -5.09 6.88 -13.58
CA PHE A 33 -6.11 6.74 -12.55
C PHE A 33 -5.50 6.23 -11.26
N LEU A 34 -5.78 6.91 -10.15
CA LEU A 34 -5.30 6.55 -8.82
C LEU A 34 -6.46 6.56 -7.83
N VAL A 35 -6.59 5.49 -7.06
CA VAL A 35 -7.53 5.43 -5.94
C VAL A 35 -6.79 5.58 -4.63
N MET A 36 -7.17 6.59 -3.85
CA MET A 36 -6.70 6.79 -2.50
C MET A 36 -7.89 6.68 -1.54
N ALA A 37 -7.71 5.92 -0.47
CA ALA A 37 -8.69 5.78 0.59
C ALA A 37 -8.04 6.07 1.94
N THR A 38 -8.78 6.68 2.85
CA THR A 38 -8.34 6.94 4.21
C THR A 38 -9.09 6.05 5.19
N GLN A 39 -8.39 5.59 6.22
CA GLN A 39 -8.97 4.95 7.40
C GLN A 39 -8.58 5.75 8.63
N ASN A 40 -9.55 6.06 9.50
CA ASN A 40 -9.26 6.59 10.81
C ASN A 40 -9.32 5.43 11.83
N PRO A 41 -8.22 5.02 12.47
CA PRO A 41 -8.22 3.91 13.41
C PRO A 41 -8.97 4.24 14.71
N VAL A 42 -9.15 5.52 15.04
CA VAL A 42 -9.82 5.97 16.27
C VAL A 42 -11.34 5.93 16.14
N GLU A 43 -11.88 6.15 14.94
CA GLU A 43 -13.32 6.13 14.67
C GLU A 43 -13.80 4.73 14.31
N GLN A 44 -14.29 3.97 15.27
CA GLN A 44 -14.87 2.64 15.02
C GLN A 44 -16.40 2.68 14.79
N GLU A 45 -17.10 3.67 15.32
CA GLU A 45 -18.56 3.81 15.15
C GLU A 45 -18.91 4.31 13.75
N GLY A 46 -19.82 3.60 13.07
CA GLY A 46 -20.33 3.95 11.75
C GLY A 46 -19.37 3.69 10.59
N THR A 47 -18.30 2.94 10.81
CA THR A 47 -17.38 2.52 9.75
C THR A 47 -17.62 1.08 9.33
N TYR A 48 -17.59 0.83 8.00
CA TYR A 48 -17.62 -0.51 7.45
C TYR A 48 -16.19 -0.96 7.15
N MET A 49 -15.70 -1.93 7.91
CA MET A 49 -14.38 -2.51 7.60
C MET A 49 -14.42 -3.19 6.23
N LEU A 50 -13.44 -2.89 5.41
CA LEU A 50 -13.26 -3.62 4.14
C LEU A 50 -12.86 -5.06 4.45
N PRO A 51 -13.49 -6.06 3.82
CA PRO A 51 -13.01 -7.43 3.87
C PRO A 51 -11.54 -7.53 3.42
N GLU A 52 -10.79 -8.45 3.98
CA GLU A 52 -9.36 -8.66 3.70
C GLU A 52 -9.05 -8.77 2.20
N ALA A 53 -9.86 -9.53 1.45
CA ALA A 53 -9.73 -9.66 0.00
C ALA A 53 -9.87 -8.33 -0.76
N GLN A 54 -10.52 -7.34 -0.16
CA GLN A 54 -10.68 -6.01 -0.72
C GLN A 54 -9.50 -5.10 -0.35
N VAL A 55 -9.02 -5.20 0.88
CA VAL A 55 -7.84 -4.46 1.36
C VAL A 55 -6.58 -4.91 0.61
N ASP A 56 -6.43 -6.21 0.29
CA ASP A 56 -5.33 -6.77 -0.51
C ASP A 56 -5.19 -6.16 -1.91
N ARG A 57 -6.23 -5.49 -2.42
CA ARG A 57 -6.22 -4.81 -3.73
C ARG A 57 -5.49 -3.48 -3.72
N PHE A 58 -5.38 -2.81 -2.57
CA PHE A 58 -4.57 -1.60 -2.44
C PHE A 58 -3.09 -1.95 -2.49
N MET A 59 -2.33 -1.22 -3.29
CA MET A 59 -0.90 -1.47 -3.45
C MET A 59 -0.14 -1.24 -2.16
N LEU A 60 -0.40 -0.12 -1.48
CA LEU A 60 0.27 0.32 -0.26
C LEU A 60 -0.75 0.70 0.81
N LYS A 61 -0.39 0.47 2.07
CA LYS A 61 -1.02 1.06 3.25
C LYS A 61 0.01 1.87 3.99
N VAL A 62 -0.07 3.19 3.86
CA VAL A 62 0.84 4.13 4.51
C VAL A 62 0.25 4.54 5.86
N ILE A 63 1.05 4.52 6.91
CA ILE A 63 0.69 5.08 8.21
C ILE A 63 1.15 6.53 8.24
N ILE A 64 0.24 7.42 8.61
CA ILE A 64 0.53 8.84 8.81
C ILE A 64 0.44 9.08 10.32
N ASP A 65 1.53 9.46 10.90
CA ASP A 65 1.65 9.78 12.32
C ASP A 65 1.36 11.26 12.58
N TYR A 66 1.28 11.64 13.85
CA TYR A 66 1.15 13.05 14.22
C TYR A 66 2.36 13.85 13.75
N PRO A 67 2.17 15.13 13.40
CA PRO A 67 3.28 16.02 13.03
C PRO A 67 4.22 16.24 14.20
N THR A 68 5.46 16.59 13.91
CA THR A 68 6.41 17.03 14.94
C THR A 68 5.98 18.38 15.53
N ILE A 69 6.50 18.74 16.68
CA ILE A 69 6.21 20.06 17.31
C ILE A 69 6.53 21.22 16.35
N GLU A 70 7.59 21.10 15.57
CA GLU A 70 7.99 22.14 14.63
C GLU A 70 7.03 22.23 13.43
N ASP A 71 6.58 21.08 12.92
CA ASP A 71 5.56 21.03 11.87
C ASP A 71 4.21 21.55 12.37
N GLU A 72 3.83 21.23 13.60
CA GLU A 72 2.58 21.71 14.20
C GLU A 72 2.58 23.25 14.35
N LYS A 73 3.71 23.84 14.78
CA LYS A 73 3.89 25.30 14.80
C LYS A 73 3.74 25.91 13.40
N LEU A 74 4.25 25.23 12.35
CA LEU A 74 4.11 25.70 10.97
C LEU A 74 2.66 25.63 10.53
N ILE A 75 1.98 24.50 10.80
CA ILE A 75 0.55 24.32 10.51
C ILE A 75 -0.29 25.43 11.16
N VAL A 76 -0.04 25.73 12.44
CA VAL A 76 -0.75 26.80 13.15
C VAL A 76 -0.50 28.16 12.48
N ARG A 77 0.76 28.48 12.15
CA ARG A 77 1.10 29.75 11.48
C ARG A 77 0.43 29.91 10.13
N GLU A 78 0.41 28.85 9.32
CA GLU A 78 -0.21 28.86 7.98
C GLU A 78 -1.72 28.99 8.09
N ASN A 79 -2.37 28.32 9.04
CA ASN A 79 -3.82 28.38 9.22
C ASN A 79 -4.31 29.70 9.89
N LEU A 80 -3.44 30.41 10.58
CA LEU A 80 -3.76 31.76 11.10
C LEU A 80 -3.64 32.84 10.02
N GLN A 81 -3.06 32.53 8.87
CA GLN A 81 -3.02 33.43 7.72
C GLN A 81 -4.23 33.13 6.82
N ASP A 82 -5.04 34.16 6.54
CA ASP A 82 -6.23 34.05 5.63
C ASP A 82 -5.89 33.69 4.16
N LYS A 83 -4.66 33.28 3.88
CA LYS A 83 -4.20 32.89 2.56
C LYS A 83 -3.82 31.41 2.55
N MET A 84 -4.69 30.59 1.98
CA MET A 84 -4.27 29.23 1.60
C MET A 84 -3.22 29.29 0.48
N PRO A 85 -2.14 28.50 0.57
CA PRO A 85 -1.15 28.44 -0.51
C PRO A 85 -1.81 27.94 -1.81
N GLU A 86 -1.54 28.63 -2.91
CA GLU A 86 -2.03 28.22 -4.23
C GLU A 86 -1.27 26.98 -4.69
N VAL A 87 -1.97 25.87 -4.84
CA VAL A 87 -1.40 24.62 -5.35
C VAL A 87 -1.31 24.69 -6.88
N LYS A 88 -0.10 24.54 -7.41
CA LYS A 88 0.15 24.50 -8.86
C LYS A 88 0.52 23.07 -9.28
N SER A 89 0.06 22.65 -10.46
CA SER A 89 0.52 21.41 -11.07
C SER A 89 1.99 21.54 -11.46
N ILE A 90 2.84 20.63 -10.98
CA ILE A 90 4.28 20.57 -11.29
C ILE A 90 4.65 19.43 -12.24
N VAL A 91 3.73 18.47 -12.45
CA VAL A 91 3.87 17.37 -13.40
C VAL A 91 2.61 17.22 -14.23
N SER A 92 2.77 16.81 -15.48
CA SER A 92 1.68 16.50 -16.40
C SER A 92 1.37 14.99 -16.40
N ALA A 93 0.24 14.59 -17.00
CA ALA A 93 -0.07 13.18 -17.23
C ALA A 93 1.00 12.49 -18.10
N ASN A 94 1.57 13.21 -19.08
CA ASN A 94 2.63 12.68 -19.94
C ASN A 94 3.91 12.38 -19.15
N ASP A 95 4.29 13.24 -18.21
CA ASP A 95 5.45 13.00 -17.34
C ASP A 95 5.26 11.71 -16.51
N ILE A 96 4.03 11.44 -16.07
CA ILE A 96 3.70 10.20 -15.35
C ILE A 96 3.82 8.98 -16.26
N PHE A 97 3.34 9.06 -17.51
CA PHE A 97 3.46 7.96 -18.46
C PHE A 97 4.91 7.68 -18.83
N ASP A 98 5.73 8.71 -19.01
CA ASP A 98 7.15 8.53 -19.31
C ASP A 98 7.90 7.95 -18.09
N ALA A 99 7.59 8.41 -16.87
CA ALA A 99 8.13 7.81 -15.66
C ALA A 99 7.74 6.32 -15.52
N ARG A 100 6.50 5.94 -15.83
CA ARG A 100 6.05 4.54 -15.81
C ARG A 100 6.89 3.66 -16.74
N LYS A 101 7.17 4.12 -17.98
CA LYS A 101 8.02 3.40 -18.93
C LYS A 101 9.42 3.15 -18.36
N ILE A 102 10.02 4.19 -17.77
CA ILE A 102 11.36 4.08 -17.15
C ILE A 102 11.35 3.11 -15.98
N VAL A 103 10.30 3.14 -15.13
CA VAL A 103 10.14 2.20 -14.01
C VAL A 103 10.04 0.75 -14.50
N GLU A 104 9.38 0.50 -15.64
CA GLU A 104 9.30 -0.83 -16.24
C GLU A 104 10.66 -1.34 -16.73
N GLU A 105 11.56 -0.45 -17.13
CA GLU A 105 12.93 -0.77 -17.57
C GLU A 105 13.91 -0.99 -16.39
N VAL A 106 13.55 -0.60 -15.16
CA VAL A 106 14.40 -0.85 -13.98
C VAL A 106 14.64 -2.34 -13.82
N TYR A 107 15.92 -2.73 -13.86
CA TYR A 107 16.33 -4.11 -13.82
C TYR A 107 16.02 -4.75 -12.45
N LEU A 108 15.44 -5.93 -12.51
CA LEU A 108 15.10 -6.74 -11.34
C LEU A 108 15.73 -8.13 -11.52
N ASP A 109 16.81 -8.39 -10.79
CA ASP A 109 17.55 -9.65 -10.84
C ASP A 109 16.72 -10.82 -10.25
N ASP A 110 16.93 -12.03 -10.78
CA ASP A 110 16.26 -13.24 -10.28
C ASP A 110 16.50 -13.51 -8.80
N LYS A 111 17.67 -13.12 -8.27
CA LYS A 111 17.95 -13.22 -6.83
C LYS A 111 17.10 -12.29 -5.99
N ILE A 112 16.77 -11.11 -6.52
CA ILE A 112 15.84 -10.17 -5.86
C ILE A 112 14.41 -10.70 -5.96
N LEU A 113 14.02 -11.29 -7.11
CA LEU A 113 12.73 -11.97 -7.24
C LEU A 113 12.59 -13.12 -6.25
N GLN A 114 13.65 -13.94 -6.09
CA GLN A 114 13.67 -15.00 -5.08
C GLN A 114 13.56 -14.43 -3.67
N TYR A 115 14.30 -13.38 -3.34
CA TYR A 115 14.21 -12.71 -2.04
C TYR A 115 12.81 -12.19 -1.75
N ILE A 116 12.16 -11.53 -2.72
CA ILE A 116 10.77 -11.07 -2.59
C ILE A 116 9.82 -12.26 -2.34
N ALA A 117 10.00 -13.36 -3.09
CA ALA A 117 9.20 -14.56 -2.90
C ALA A 117 9.40 -15.15 -1.50
N ASP A 118 10.64 -15.25 -1.03
CA ASP A 118 10.98 -15.78 0.29
C ASP A 118 10.37 -14.94 1.41
N VAL A 119 10.45 -13.62 1.33
CA VAL A 119 9.80 -12.71 2.30
C VAL A 119 8.30 -12.98 2.37
N VAL A 120 7.61 -13.06 1.23
CA VAL A 120 6.16 -13.31 1.22
C VAL A 120 5.84 -14.74 1.65
N PHE A 121 6.62 -15.74 1.27
CA PHE A 121 6.44 -17.13 1.71
C PHE A 121 6.68 -17.29 3.20
N ALA A 122 7.62 -16.57 3.80
CA ALA A 122 7.85 -16.57 5.24
C ALA A 122 6.60 -16.14 6.03
N THR A 123 5.77 -15.23 5.50
CA THR A 123 4.49 -14.87 6.13
C THR A 123 3.44 -15.99 6.08
N ARG A 124 3.54 -16.95 5.14
CA ARG A 124 2.61 -18.09 5.00
C ARG A 124 3.10 -19.34 5.71
N TYR A 125 4.41 -19.57 5.69
CA TYR A 125 5.07 -20.77 6.17
C TYR A 125 6.29 -20.41 7.01
N PRO A 126 6.11 -19.69 8.13
CA PRO A 126 7.22 -19.16 8.93
C PRO A 126 8.16 -20.27 9.43
N GLU A 127 7.64 -21.47 9.69
CA GLU A 127 8.43 -22.62 10.13
C GLU A 127 9.49 -23.07 9.11
N ARG A 128 9.30 -22.76 7.82
CA ARG A 128 10.28 -23.08 6.78
C ARG A 128 11.45 -22.10 6.74
N TYR A 129 11.28 -20.96 7.39
CA TYR A 129 12.26 -19.86 7.45
C TYR A 129 12.82 -19.66 8.86
N GLN A 130 12.75 -20.69 9.71
CA GLN A 130 13.23 -20.66 11.11
C GLN A 130 12.50 -19.63 11.99
N LEU A 131 11.27 -19.30 11.65
CA LEU A 131 10.41 -18.36 12.35
C LEU A 131 9.22 -19.09 12.99
N SER A 132 9.46 -20.26 13.59
CA SER A 132 8.42 -21.15 14.10
C SER A 132 7.52 -20.47 15.14
N ASP A 133 8.05 -19.52 15.90
CA ASP A 133 7.31 -18.78 16.93
C ASP A 133 6.19 -17.90 16.32
N LEU A 134 6.34 -17.47 15.06
CA LEU A 134 5.33 -16.69 14.36
C LEU A 134 4.17 -17.55 13.82
N LYS A 135 4.31 -18.88 13.80
CA LYS A 135 3.29 -19.76 13.21
C LYS A 135 1.92 -19.64 13.89
N GLN A 136 1.89 -19.48 15.20
CA GLN A 136 0.65 -19.31 15.97
C GLN A 136 0.17 -17.86 15.98
N MET A 137 1.05 -16.92 15.63
CA MET A 137 0.76 -15.50 15.62
C MET A 137 0.11 -15.02 14.32
N ILE A 138 0.29 -15.77 13.21
CA ILE A 138 -0.21 -15.40 11.88
C ILE A 138 -1.39 -16.29 11.50
N THR A 139 -2.55 -15.68 11.24
CA THR A 139 -3.75 -16.36 10.75
C THR A 139 -3.67 -16.60 9.24
N PHE A 140 -3.21 -15.61 8.49
CA PHE A 140 -2.94 -15.70 7.06
C PHE A 140 -1.79 -14.77 6.66
N GLY A 141 -1.02 -15.19 5.67
CA GLY A 141 0.08 -14.42 5.09
C GLY A 141 -0.26 -13.76 3.75
N GLY A 142 0.70 -13.02 3.20
CA GLY A 142 0.53 -12.28 1.96
C GLY A 142 0.10 -13.15 0.77
N SER A 143 -0.83 -12.67 -0.05
CA SER A 143 -1.26 -13.29 -1.31
C SER A 143 -0.19 -13.15 -2.41
N PRO A 144 -0.32 -13.78 -3.60
CA PRO A 144 0.55 -13.49 -4.74
C PRO A 144 0.61 -12.01 -5.14
N ARG A 145 -0.46 -11.23 -4.83
CA ARG A 145 -0.45 -9.77 -5.00
C ARG A 145 0.62 -9.08 -4.14
N ALA A 146 0.91 -9.63 -2.97
CA ALA A 146 1.99 -9.12 -2.12
C ALA A 146 3.33 -9.15 -2.85
N SER A 147 3.70 -10.28 -3.46
CA SER A 147 4.96 -10.43 -4.22
C SER A 147 4.99 -9.50 -5.44
N ILE A 148 3.88 -9.42 -6.20
CA ILE A 148 3.77 -8.54 -7.36
C ILE A 148 3.92 -7.06 -6.95
N ASN A 149 3.22 -6.64 -5.90
CA ASN A 149 3.24 -5.26 -5.45
C ASN A 149 4.59 -4.90 -4.82
N LEU A 150 5.23 -5.84 -4.11
CA LEU A 150 6.56 -5.64 -3.56
C LEU A 150 7.60 -5.43 -4.67
N ALA A 151 7.54 -6.23 -5.74
CA ALA A 151 8.41 -6.07 -6.91
C ALA A 151 8.18 -4.72 -7.63
N LYS A 152 6.90 -4.35 -7.85
CA LYS A 152 6.55 -3.07 -8.50
C LYS A 152 6.98 -1.86 -7.64
N ALA A 153 6.68 -1.88 -6.34
CA ALA A 153 7.05 -0.82 -5.42
C ALA A 153 8.58 -0.67 -5.31
N SER A 154 9.33 -1.77 -5.27
CA SER A 154 10.80 -1.75 -5.23
C SER A 154 11.41 -1.14 -6.50
N ARG A 155 10.86 -1.44 -7.69
CA ARG A 155 11.28 -0.78 -8.94
C ARG A 155 11.03 0.72 -8.91
N ALA A 156 9.82 1.13 -8.49
CA ALA A 156 9.48 2.54 -8.36
C ALA A 156 10.37 3.25 -7.32
N TYR A 157 10.68 2.59 -6.22
CA TYR A 157 11.58 3.13 -5.20
C TYR A 157 13.02 3.29 -5.71
N ALA A 158 13.56 2.30 -6.45
CA ALA A 158 14.86 2.39 -7.10
C ALA A 158 14.91 3.54 -8.10
N PHE A 159 13.86 3.73 -8.91
CA PHE A 159 13.70 4.87 -9.82
C PHE A 159 13.77 6.21 -9.08
N VAL A 160 13.00 6.38 -8.00
CA VAL A 160 13.03 7.60 -7.16
C VAL A 160 14.42 7.84 -6.55
N LYS A 161 15.18 6.76 -6.31
CA LYS A 161 16.58 6.83 -5.88
C LYS A 161 17.58 7.01 -7.03
N HIS A 162 17.10 7.31 -8.25
CA HIS A 162 17.91 7.50 -9.47
C HIS A 162 18.78 6.28 -9.81
N ARG A 163 18.26 5.07 -9.61
CA ARG A 163 18.92 3.80 -9.94
C ARG A 163 18.15 3.03 -10.99
N GLY A 164 18.87 2.43 -11.96
CA GLY A 164 18.31 1.59 -13.00
C GLY A 164 18.21 0.10 -12.60
N TYR A 165 18.40 -0.27 -11.33
CA TYR A 165 18.31 -1.64 -10.83
C TYR A 165 17.84 -1.66 -9.36
N VAL A 166 17.18 -2.74 -8.97
CA VAL A 166 16.69 -2.96 -7.60
C VAL A 166 17.74 -3.63 -6.74
N VAL A 167 17.86 -3.21 -5.50
CA VAL A 167 18.67 -3.84 -4.44
C VAL A 167 17.79 -4.31 -3.27
N PRO A 168 18.28 -5.23 -2.40
CA PRO A 168 17.48 -5.71 -1.25
C PRO A 168 16.98 -4.58 -0.33
N GLU A 169 17.72 -3.50 -0.24
CA GLU A 169 17.36 -2.32 0.56
C GLU A 169 16.07 -1.65 0.05
N ASP A 170 15.84 -1.67 -1.27
CA ASP A 170 14.61 -1.12 -1.86
C ASP A 170 13.40 -1.95 -1.48
N VAL A 171 13.56 -3.29 -1.49
CA VAL A 171 12.52 -4.22 -1.05
C VAL A 171 12.17 -3.97 0.41
N ARG A 172 13.18 -3.86 1.29
CA ARG A 172 12.98 -3.57 2.71
C ARG A 172 12.31 -2.22 2.95
N ALA A 173 12.71 -1.20 2.19
CA ALA A 173 12.16 0.16 2.34
C ALA A 173 10.65 0.24 2.10
N VAL A 174 10.10 -0.63 1.23
CA VAL A 174 8.66 -0.64 0.90
C VAL A 174 7.91 -1.81 1.54
N ALA A 175 8.61 -2.74 2.22
CA ALA A 175 8.03 -3.97 2.75
C ALA A 175 6.86 -3.69 3.71
N TYR A 176 7.03 -2.80 4.67
CA TYR A 176 5.99 -2.46 5.63
C TYR A 176 4.72 -1.95 4.96
N ASP A 177 4.85 -1.00 4.03
CA ASP A 177 3.71 -0.40 3.35
C ASP A 177 2.98 -1.37 2.43
N VAL A 178 3.70 -2.35 1.88
CA VAL A 178 3.12 -3.39 1.03
C VAL A 178 2.50 -4.53 1.84
N LEU A 179 3.10 -4.93 2.97
CA LEU A 179 2.75 -6.17 3.66
C LEU A 179 1.84 -5.99 4.88
N ARG A 180 1.91 -4.85 5.60
CA ARG A 180 1.18 -4.67 6.87
C ARG A 180 -0.32 -4.90 6.81
N HIS A 181 -0.95 -4.69 5.65
CA HIS A 181 -2.38 -4.91 5.45
C HIS A 181 -2.71 -6.24 4.79
N ARG A 182 -1.71 -7.11 4.64
CA ARG A 182 -1.79 -8.43 3.99
C ARG A 182 -1.44 -9.58 4.91
N ILE A 183 -1.13 -9.26 6.17
CA ILE A 183 -0.82 -10.23 7.22
C ILE A 183 -1.92 -10.13 8.25
N GLY A 184 -2.67 -11.22 8.44
CA GLY A 184 -3.66 -11.33 9.50
C GLY A 184 -3.03 -11.90 10.75
N LEU A 185 -3.22 -11.20 11.86
CA LEU A 185 -2.75 -11.65 13.17
C LEU A 185 -3.79 -12.54 13.86
N SER A 186 -3.34 -13.42 14.74
CA SER A 186 -4.20 -14.22 15.59
C SER A 186 -4.60 -13.43 16.84
N TYR A 187 -5.67 -13.88 17.55
CA TYR A 187 -6.03 -13.33 18.85
C TYR A 187 -4.89 -13.41 19.88
N GLU A 188 -4.03 -14.42 19.75
CA GLU A 188 -2.87 -14.58 20.62
C GLU A 188 -1.83 -13.49 20.36
N ALA A 189 -1.59 -13.14 19.08
CA ALA A 189 -0.74 -12.03 18.69
C ALA A 189 -1.30 -10.70 19.20
N GLU A 190 -2.60 -10.46 19.02
CA GLU A 190 -3.28 -9.26 19.54
C GLU A 190 -3.19 -9.15 21.07
N ALA A 191 -3.36 -10.25 21.79
CA ALA A 191 -3.25 -10.31 23.25
C ALA A 191 -1.83 -9.99 23.75
N THR A 192 -0.80 -10.24 22.94
CA THR A 192 0.61 -9.89 23.23
C THR A 192 1.01 -8.53 22.67
N ASN A 193 0.07 -7.77 22.07
CA ASN A 193 0.29 -6.52 21.37
C ASN A 193 1.30 -6.61 20.20
N LEU A 194 1.46 -7.79 19.60
CA LEU A 194 2.28 -7.97 18.41
C LEU A 194 1.60 -7.28 17.23
N THR A 195 2.36 -6.49 16.49
CA THR A 195 1.89 -5.75 15.32
C THR A 195 2.28 -6.45 14.02
N ALA A 196 1.56 -6.16 12.91
CA ALA A 196 1.94 -6.69 11.60
C ALA A 196 3.32 -6.17 11.16
N GLU A 197 3.70 -4.98 11.60
CA GLU A 197 5.03 -4.40 11.35
C GLU A 197 6.15 -5.18 12.03
N GLU A 198 5.92 -5.69 13.24
CA GLU A 198 6.91 -6.51 13.95
C GLU A 198 7.06 -7.91 13.37
N VAL A 199 6.04 -8.37 12.61
CA VAL A 199 6.10 -9.64 11.87
C VAL A 199 6.88 -9.51 10.56
N VAL A 200 6.87 -8.32 9.93
CA VAL A 200 7.56 -8.02 8.65
C VAL A 200 9.02 -7.73 8.86
#